data_eade4c82aa9a95b805107f08f3cc6f2d
#
_entry.id   eade4c82aa9a95b805107f08f3cc6f2d
#
_cell.length_a   1.000
_cell.length_b   1.000
_cell.length_c   1.000
_cell.angle_alpha   90.00
_cell.angle_beta   90.00
_cell.angle_gamma   90.00
#
_symmetry.space_group_name_H-M   'P 1'
#
loop_
_entity.id
_entity.type
_entity.pdbx_description
1 polymer ?
#
loop_
_entity_poly.entity_id
_entity_poly.type
_entity_poly.pdbx_seq_one_letter_code
_entity_poly.pdbx_strand_id
1 'polypeptide(L)'
;MHPFGGKRQSRVQENSKKFWFSTHLFVPLQHITLIMTQENRDRLLRLLQQHKKLGISDQIDFDKFYLYSIITHSTAIEGSTVTEVEAQLLFDEGITSSKRTMLEQQMNLDLKVAYDYGREWIRRHEPITTDWLVLLASKVMARTGSEYHSIGGDFSAAKGELRKLNVTAGTGGKSYMSYQKVPARLAAFCEELNRRRKAIDPTDVAAVYDLSFWAHFELVTIHPWADGNGRTSRLLMNLLQWEFDVLPTKVVKEDKAEYIQALIDTRESEDLNIFLDCMTRHHCQHLQTDIDQFMQSMASEMVDKQDLKQKMVDKWSIKPSLAEKMVDILIFLNDKDEITTDVIVSHFGYTPTTAKRYLRQLTEFGYLEAHGGNKNRTYTMKAASQ
;
A
#
# COMPACT_ATOMS: atom_id res chain seq x y z
N MET A 1 -57.40 -6.70 -69.72
CA MET A 1 -58.04 -5.82 -68.70
C MET A 1 -57.05 -5.55 -67.60
N HIS A 2 -56.72 -4.33 -67.47
CA HIS A 2 -55.97 -3.73 -66.37
C HIS A 2 -56.67 -3.87 -64.99
N PRO A 3 -56.12 -3.52 -63.80
CA PRO A 3 -54.88 -2.70 -63.53
C PRO A 3 -54.17 -2.94 -62.21
N PHE A 4 -53.11 -2.14 -62.02
CA PHE A 4 -52.50 -1.52 -60.79
C PHE A 4 -51.83 -2.45 -59.84
N GLY A 5 -50.51 -2.30 -59.50
CA GLY A 5 -49.66 -1.11 -59.35
C GLY A 5 -49.48 -0.80 -57.89
N GLY A 6 -48.33 -1.03 -57.39
CA GLY A 6 -48.04 -0.69 -56.02
C GLY A 6 -46.60 -1.00 -55.65
N LYS A 7 -45.64 -0.17 -56.09
CA LYS A 7 -44.27 -0.18 -55.59
C LYS A 7 -44.27 0.37 -54.16
N ARG A 8 -43.99 -0.49 -53.17
CA ARG A 8 -43.58 -0.05 -51.87
C ARG A 8 -42.05 0.12 -51.87
N GLN A 9 -41.60 1.35 -51.86
CA GLN A 9 -40.22 1.72 -51.53
C GLN A 9 -40.03 1.48 -50.05
N SER A 10 -39.20 0.48 -49.70
CA SER A 10 -38.66 0.33 -48.36
C SER A 10 -37.54 1.34 -48.19
N ARG A 11 -37.79 2.36 -47.38
CA ARG A 11 -36.73 3.24 -46.84
C ARG A 11 -35.82 2.37 -45.96
N VAL A 12 -34.62 2.09 -46.45
CA VAL A 12 -33.50 1.64 -45.62
C VAL A 12 -33.05 2.86 -44.83
N GLN A 13 -33.37 2.90 -43.55
CA GLN A 13 -32.75 3.82 -42.63
C GLN A 13 -31.31 3.38 -42.43
N GLU A 14 -30.37 4.07 -43.05
CA GLU A 14 -28.96 4.06 -42.69
C GLU A 14 -28.81 4.63 -41.28
N ASN A 15 -28.75 3.74 -40.29
CA ASN A 15 -28.21 4.09 -38.97
C ASN A 15 -26.70 4.28 -39.11
N SER A 16 -26.28 5.49 -39.44
CA SER A 16 -24.92 5.92 -39.31
C SER A 16 -24.56 5.93 -37.82
N LYS A 17 -23.95 4.82 -37.34
CA LYS A 17 -23.25 4.80 -36.07
C LYS A 17 -22.12 5.82 -36.17
N LYS A 18 -22.35 7.01 -35.65
CA LYS A 18 -21.32 7.99 -35.42
C LYS A 18 -20.31 7.37 -34.43
N PHE A 19 -19.16 6.95 -34.93
CA PHE A 19 -17.98 6.67 -34.13
C PHE A 19 -17.54 7.99 -33.51
N TRP A 20 -17.92 8.19 -32.24
CA TRP A 20 -17.39 9.27 -31.44
C TRP A 20 -16.01 8.85 -30.96
N PHE A 21 -14.98 9.25 -31.70
CA PHE A 21 -13.63 9.29 -31.17
C PHE A 21 -13.50 10.53 -30.29
N SER A 22 -13.67 10.36 -28.98
CA SER A 22 -13.31 11.42 -28.04
C SER A 22 -11.80 11.62 -28.07
N THR A 23 -11.37 12.74 -28.62
CA THR A 23 -9.96 13.16 -28.71
C THR A 23 -9.49 13.96 -27.50
N HIS A 24 -10.31 14.11 -26.46
CA HIS A 24 -9.98 15.02 -25.37
C HIS A 24 -10.36 14.45 -23.99
N LEU A 25 -9.40 13.88 -23.33
CA LEU A 25 -9.37 13.81 -21.86
C LEU A 25 -8.13 14.56 -21.36
N PHE A 26 -7.94 15.80 -21.86
CA PHE A 26 -7.15 16.81 -21.22
C PHE A 26 -8.13 17.71 -20.48
N VAL A 27 -8.29 17.55 -19.19
CA VAL A 27 -8.91 18.60 -18.36
C VAL A 27 -7.93 19.75 -18.33
N PRO A 28 -8.25 20.92 -18.92
CA PRO A 28 -7.34 22.07 -18.89
C PRO A 28 -7.14 22.56 -17.46
N LEU A 29 -5.93 22.93 -17.12
CA LEU A 29 -5.45 23.31 -15.79
C LEU A 29 -6.04 24.59 -15.19
N GLN A 30 -7.03 25.19 -15.79
CA GLN A 30 -7.51 26.49 -15.30
C GLN A 30 -8.28 26.43 -13.97
N HIS A 31 -8.67 25.24 -13.48
CA HIS A 31 -9.21 25.05 -12.14
C HIS A 31 -8.86 23.63 -11.65
N ILE A 32 -7.74 23.47 -10.93
CA ILE A 32 -7.66 22.38 -9.95
C ILE A 32 -8.55 22.82 -8.78
N THR A 33 -9.83 22.92 -9.04
CA THR A 33 -10.84 23.06 -8.00
C THR A 33 -10.97 21.67 -7.40
N LEU A 34 -10.79 21.56 -6.09
CA LEU A 34 -11.08 20.45 -5.19
C LEU A 34 -11.86 19.33 -5.90
N ILE A 35 -11.14 18.31 -6.36
CA ILE A 35 -11.72 17.16 -7.08
C ILE A 35 -12.36 16.23 -6.05
N MET A 36 -11.76 16.16 -4.86
CA MET A 36 -12.29 15.47 -3.69
C MET A 36 -13.41 16.29 -3.05
N THR A 37 -14.52 15.63 -2.67
CA THR A 37 -15.59 16.34 -1.93
C THR A 37 -15.04 16.92 -0.63
N GLN A 38 -15.58 18.06 -0.18
CA GLN A 38 -15.11 18.70 1.05
C GLN A 38 -15.26 17.76 2.26
N GLU A 39 -16.32 16.98 2.31
CA GLU A 39 -16.55 15.98 3.36
C GLU A 39 -15.44 14.91 3.40
N ASN A 40 -15.10 14.34 2.25
CA ASN A 40 -14.03 13.35 2.12
C ASN A 40 -12.66 13.95 2.45
N ARG A 41 -12.41 15.21 2.03
CA ARG A 41 -11.21 15.95 2.37
C ARG A 41 -11.05 16.12 3.89
N ASP A 42 -12.09 16.61 4.54
CA ASP A 42 -12.08 16.83 5.99
C ASP A 42 -11.92 15.51 6.76
N ARG A 43 -12.56 14.45 6.29
CA ARG A 43 -12.44 13.12 6.88
C ARG A 43 -11.02 12.59 6.77
N LEU A 44 -10.42 12.66 5.58
CA LEU A 44 -9.05 12.23 5.31
C LEU A 44 -8.05 12.96 6.22
N LEU A 45 -8.12 14.30 6.27
CA LEU A 45 -7.21 15.11 7.07
C LEU A 45 -7.33 14.81 8.57
N ARG A 46 -8.55 14.61 9.09
CA ARG A 46 -8.76 14.22 10.50
C ARG A 46 -8.13 12.87 10.81
N LEU A 47 -8.31 11.86 9.95
CA LEU A 47 -7.76 10.52 10.16
C LEU A 47 -6.24 10.51 10.09
N LEU A 48 -5.64 11.21 9.12
CA LEU A 48 -4.18 11.35 9.04
C LEU A 48 -3.59 12.07 10.26
N GLN A 49 -4.27 13.11 10.75
CA GLN A 49 -3.87 13.79 11.98
C GLN A 49 -3.97 12.87 13.20
N GLN A 50 -5.03 12.08 13.30
CA GLN A 50 -5.20 11.10 14.39
C GLN A 50 -4.14 10.01 14.33
N HIS A 51 -3.87 9.43 13.15
CA HIS A 51 -2.84 8.43 12.91
C HIS A 51 -1.45 8.95 13.35
N LYS A 52 -1.11 10.18 12.94
CA LYS A 52 0.14 10.84 13.33
C LYS A 52 0.20 11.11 14.85
N LYS A 53 -0.88 11.61 15.45
CA LYS A 53 -0.95 11.90 16.90
C LYS A 53 -0.77 10.65 17.76
N LEU A 54 -1.23 9.51 17.29
CA LEU A 54 -1.07 8.21 17.96
C LEU A 54 0.33 7.61 17.79
N GLY A 55 1.18 8.18 16.92
CA GLY A 55 2.52 7.65 16.66
C GLY A 55 2.52 6.29 15.97
N ILE A 56 1.48 5.98 15.18
CA ILE A 56 1.35 4.68 14.52
C ILE A 56 2.52 4.45 13.56
N SER A 57 2.92 5.50 12.82
CA SER A 57 4.08 5.45 11.91
C SER A 57 5.43 5.45 12.61
N ASP A 58 5.47 5.75 13.92
CA ASP A 58 6.72 5.82 14.69
C ASP A 58 7.11 4.45 15.27
N GLN A 59 6.30 3.41 15.04
CA GLN A 59 6.59 2.04 15.47
C GLN A 59 7.81 1.49 14.74
N ILE A 60 8.54 0.60 15.41
CA ILE A 60 9.69 -0.09 14.84
C ILE A 60 9.28 -0.82 13.56
N ASP A 61 10.02 -0.60 12.48
CA ASP A 61 9.81 -1.23 11.17
C ASP A 61 8.43 -0.94 10.52
N PHE A 62 7.68 0.09 10.96
CA PHE A 62 6.38 0.43 10.39
C PHE A 62 6.45 0.55 8.86
N ASP A 63 7.38 1.32 8.32
CA ASP A 63 7.55 1.53 6.87
C ASP A 63 7.77 0.22 6.11
N LYS A 64 8.50 -0.71 6.71
CA LYS A 64 8.78 -2.03 6.13
C LYS A 64 7.53 -2.88 6.07
N PHE A 65 6.81 -3.05 7.19
CA PHE A 65 5.61 -3.87 7.24
C PHE A 65 4.46 -3.26 6.47
N TYR A 66 4.34 -1.94 6.49
CA TYR A 66 3.34 -1.24 5.69
C TYR A 66 3.57 -1.44 4.18
N LEU A 67 4.83 -1.39 3.72
CA LEU A 67 5.19 -1.71 2.34
C LEU A 67 4.86 -3.18 2.00
N TYR A 68 5.12 -4.12 2.90
CA TYR A 68 4.80 -5.53 2.67
C TYR A 68 3.29 -5.75 2.54
N SER A 69 2.49 -5.09 3.37
CA SER A 69 1.02 -5.07 3.25
C SER A 69 0.56 -4.51 1.90
N ILE A 70 1.09 -3.36 1.46
CA ILE A 70 0.78 -2.78 0.15
C ILE A 70 1.08 -3.76 -0.99
N ILE A 71 2.24 -4.41 -0.98
CA ILE A 71 2.65 -5.37 -2.02
C ILE A 71 1.70 -6.57 -2.04
N THR A 72 1.45 -7.15 -0.87
CA THR A 72 0.60 -8.33 -0.72
C THR A 72 -0.82 -8.07 -1.21
N HIS A 73 -1.42 -6.95 -0.81
CA HIS A 73 -2.75 -6.57 -1.27
C HIS A 73 -2.77 -6.25 -2.77
N SER A 74 -1.77 -5.54 -3.28
CA SER A 74 -1.69 -5.23 -4.71
C SER A 74 -1.57 -6.47 -5.59
N THR A 75 -0.83 -7.50 -5.16
CA THR A 75 -0.74 -8.78 -5.87
C THR A 75 -1.98 -9.63 -5.68
N ALA A 76 -2.67 -9.52 -4.54
CA ALA A 76 -3.92 -10.22 -4.28
C ALA A 76 -5.07 -9.78 -5.21
N ILE A 77 -5.09 -8.51 -5.64
CA ILE A 77 -6.02 -8.03 -6.69
C ILE A 77 -5.82 -8.81 -8.00
N GLU A 78 -4.57 -9.17 -8.32
CA GLU A 78 -4.23 -9.94 -9.52
C GLU A 78 -4.36 -11.47 -9.31
N GLY A 79 -4.81 -11.91 -8.14
CA GLY A 79 -5.10 -13.32 -7.85
C GLY A 79 -4.08 -14.02 -6.98
N SER A 80 -3.04 -13.36 -6.49
CA SER A 80 -2.14 -13.94 -5.49
C SER A 80 -2.89 -14.26 -4.19
N THR A 81 -2.54 -15.37 -3.57
CA THR A 81 -3.09 -15.79 -2.27
C THR A 81 -2.02 -15.80 -1.16
N VAL A 82 -0.85 -15.25 -1.44
CA VAL A 82 0.22 -15.05 -0.46
C VAL A 82 -0.28 -14.11 0.64
N THR A 83 -0.14 -14.52 1.89
CA THR A 83 -0.51 -13.70 3.06
C THR A 83 0.62 -12.74 3.44
N GLU A 84 0.33 -11.72 4.26
CA GLU A 84 1.35 -10.77 4.74
C GLU A 84 2.47 -11.47 5.52
N VAL A 85 2.14 -12.47 6.34
CA VAL A 85 3.13 -13.28 7.07
C VAL A 85 4.01 -14.07 6.12
N GLU A 86 3.42 -14.73 5.09
CA GLU A 86 4.20 -15.45 4.08
C GLU A 86 5.06 -14.50 3.23
N ALA A 87 4.56 -13.29 2.94
CA ALA A 87 5.31 -12.27 2.23
C ALA A 87 6.50 -11.76 3.06
N GLN A 88 6.31 -11.58 4.37
CA GLN A 88 7.40 -11.20 5.28
C GLN A 88 8.51 -12.26 5.29
N LEU A 89 8.18 -13.54 5.48
CA LEU A 89 9.16 -14.62 5.44
C LEU A 89 9.88 -14.70 4.09
N LEU A 90 9.14 -14.48 3.01
CA LEU A 90 9.69 -14.46 1.65
C LEU A 90 10.68 -13.31 1.44
N PHE A 91 10.37 -12.11 1.93
CA PHE A 91 11.17 -10.90 1.71
C PHE A 91 12.36 -10.81 2.66
N ASP A 92 12.21 -11.22 3.92
CA ASP A 92 13.25 -11.09 4.94
C ASP A 92 14.21 -12.30 4.94
N GLU A 93 13.69 -13.50 4.77
CA GLU A 93 14.43 -14.74 4.95
C GLU A 93 14.59 -15.57 3.68
N GLY A 94 13.90 -15.18 2.59
CA GLY A 94 13.86 -15.96 1.35
C GLY A 94 13.09 -17.27 1.47
N ILE A 95 12.30 -17.44 2.55
CA ILE A 95 11.50 -18.65 2.78
C ILE A 95 10.25 -18.62 1.91
N THR A 96 10.09 -19.68 1.10
CA THR A 96 8.94 -19.84 0.20
C THR A 96 7.88 -20.73 0.85
N SER A 97 6.60 -20.37 0.68
CA SER A 97 5.48 -21.18 1.13
C SER A 97 5.20 -22.33 0.14
N SER A 98 5.18 -23.55 0.62
CA SER A 98 4.82 -24.75 -0.18
C SER A 98 3.33 -24.76 -0.59
N LYS A 99 2.50 -23.92 0.03
CA LYS A 99 1.06 -23.78 -0.25
C LYS A 99 0.76 -22.78 -1.36
N ARG A 100 1.77 -22.06 -1.86
CA ARG A 100 1.64 -21.00 -2.88
C ARG A 100 2.38 -21.41 -4.14
N THR A 101 1.83 -21.02 -5.28
CA THR A 101 2.50 -21.29 -6.56
C THR A 101 3.77 -20.44 -6.68
N MET A 102 4.71 -20.90 -7.48
CA MET A 102 5.92 -20.13 -7.79
C MET A 102 5.57 -18.77 -8.43
N LEU A 103 4.53 -18.74 -9.28
CA LEU A 103 4.06 -17.52 -9.93
C LEU A 103 3.62 -16.46 -8.91
N GLU A 104 2.81 -16.86 -7.89
CA GLU A 104 2.36 -15.93 -6.86
C GLU A 104 3.52 -15.36 -6.05
N GLN A 105 4.49 -16.20 -5.70
CA GLN A 105 5.68 -15.78 -4.95
C GLN A 105 6.56 -14.85 -5.78
N GLN A 106 6.81 -15.18 -7.06
CA GLN A 106 7.55 -14.32 -7.98
C GLN A 106 6.87 -12.97 -8.21
N MET A 107 5.53 -12.94 -8.29
CA MET A 107 4.76 -11.70 -8.43
C MET A 107 5.01 -10.75 -7.25
N ASN A 108 5.06 -11.26 -6.03
CA ASN A 108 5.36 -10.49 -4.84
C ASN A 108 6.83 -10.00 -4.84
N LEU A 109 7.78 -10.86 -5.18
CA LEU A 109 9.21 -10.49 -5.28
C LEU A 109 9.46 -9.44 -6.36
N ASP A 110 8.85 -9.58 -7.54
CA ASP A 110 8.98 -8.62 -8.64
C ASP A 110 8.44 -7.24 -8.20
N LEU A 111 7.28 -7.22 -7.56
CA LEU A 111 6.67 -5.97 -7.10
C LEU A 111 7.52 -5.31 -5.99
N LYS A 112 8.10 -6.09 -5.06
CA LYS A 112 9.03 -5.56 -4.05
C LYS A 112 10.24 -4.89 -4.69
N VAL A 113 10.90 -5.55 -5.64
CA VAL A 113 12.04 -4.97 -6.37
C VAL A 113 11.64 -3.70 -7.12
N ALA A 114 10.43 -3.67 -7.69
CA ALA A 114 9.92 -2.49 -8.38
C ALA A 114 9.66 -1.32 -7.41
N TYR A 115 9.16 -1.59 -6.19
CA TYR A 115 9.01 -0.56 -5.14
C TYR A 115 10.37 -0.01 -4.69
N ASP A 116 11.36 -0.87 -4.43
CA ASP A 116 12.68 -0.43 -4.00
C ASP A 116 13.33 0.46 -5.08
N TYR A 117 13.25 0.06 -6.34
CA TYR A 117 13.73 0.84 -7.47
C TYR A 117 12.99 2.19 -7.62
N GLY A 118 11.66 2.16 -7.53
CA GLY A 118 10.84 3.37 -7.67
C GLY A 118 11.05 4.36 -6.53
N ARG A 119 11.17 3.89 -5.29
CA ARG A 119 11.46 4.75 -4.12
C ARG A 119 12.82 5.44 -4.23
N GLU A 120 13.84 4.76 -4.72
CA GLU A 120 15.14 5.36 -4.95
C GLU A 120 15.10 6.46 -6.02
N TRP A 121 14.31 6.26 -7.08
CA TRP A 121 14.12 7.26 -8.12
C TRP A 121 13.38 8.50 -7.62
N ILE A 122 12.25 8.28 -6.94
CA ILE A 122 11.37 9.38 -6.51
C ILE A 122 11.99 10.27 -5.43
N ARG A 123 12.88 9.72 -4.57
CA ARG A 123 13.67 10.49 -3.60
C ARG A 123 14.56 11.55 -4.23
N ARG A 124 14.96 11.36 -5.49
CA ARG A 124 15.79 12.30 -6.24
C ARG A 124 14.96 13.35 -6.95
N HIS A 125 13.64 13.28 -6.86
CA HIS A 125 12.68 14.12 -7.60
C HIS A 125 12.94 14.14 -9.12
N GLU A 126 13.50 13.05 -9.65
CA GLU A 126 13.78 12.91 -11.09
C GLU A 126 12.48 12.93 -11.89
N PRO A 127 12.52 13.41 -13.16
CA PRO A 127 11.36 13.38 -14.03
C PRO A 127 10.87 11.96 -14.30
N ILE A 128 9.56 11.77 -14.27
CA ILE A 128 8.91 10.53 -14.72
C ILE A 128 8.83 10.58 -16.26
N THR A 129 9.55 9.69 -16.93
CA THR A 129 9.60 9.60 -18.39
C THR A 129 9.00 8.29 -18.87
N THR A 130 8.71 8.19 -20.16
CA THR A 130 8.25 6.94 -20.78
C THR A 130 9.28 5.81 -20.57
N ASP A 131 10.57 6.09 -20.75
CA ASP A 131 11.62 5.09 -20.57
C ASP A 131 11.72 4.62 -19.12
N TRP A 132 11.56 5.54 -18.17
CA TRP A 132 11.50 5.17 -16.76
C TRP A 132 10.28 4.31 -16.42
N LEU A 133 9.10 4.61 -16.97
CA LEU A 133 7.89 3.78 -16.78
C LEU A 133 8.06 2.40 -17.41
N VAL A 134 8.69 2.29 -18.58
CA VAL A 134 9.05 1.00 -19.20
C VAL A 134 9.97 0.21 -18.28
N LEU A 135 11.01 0.86 -17.73
CA LEU A 135 11.92 0.21 -16.80
C LEU A 135 11.24 -0.17 -15.49
N LEU A 136 10.34 0.67 -14.94
CA LEU A 136 9.53 0.34 -13.76
C LEU A 136 8.66 -0.89 -14.02
N ALA A 137 7.94 -0.91 -15.15
CA ALA A 137 7.10 -2.04 -15.55
C ALA A 137 7.91 -3.33 -15.76
N SER A 138 9.12 -3.23 -16.28
CA SER A 138 10.02 -4.39 -16.41
C SER A 138 10.37 -5.00 -15.06
N LYS A 139 10.49 -4.19 -13.99
CA LYS A 139 10.71 -4.70 -12.64
C LYS A 139 9.45 -5.42 -12.11
N VAL A 140 8.26 -4.83 -12.36
CA VAL A 140 6.97 -5.42 -11.94
C VAL A 140 6.71 -6.78 -12.58
N MET A 141 7.26 -7.01 -13.78
CA MET A 141 7.00 -8.20 -14.62
C MET A 141 8.22 -9.07 -14.85
N ALA A 142 9.33 -8.84 -14.16
CA ALA A 142 10.64 -9.42 -14.47
C ALA A 142 10.63 -10.95 -14.59
N ARG A 143 9.92 -11.64 -13.69
CA ARG A 143 9.83 -13.10 -13.62
C ARG A 143 8.47 -13.65 -14.05
N THR A 144 7.48 -12.76 -14.20
CA THR A 144 6.08 -13.16 -14.44
C THR A 144 5.56 -12.72 -15.80
N GLY A 145 6.32 -11.87 -16.54
CA GLY A 145 5.95 -11.37 -17.86
C GLY A 145 6.17 -12.39 -18.96
N SER A 146 5.26 -12.40 -19.94
CA SER A 146 5.31 -13.27 -21.12
C SER A 146 5.89 -12.54 -22.34
N GLU A 147 6.40 -13.33 -23.29
CA GLU A 147 6.71 -12.88 -24.63
C GLU A 147 5.47 -12.96 -25.51
N TYR A 148 5.27 -11.98 -26.38
CA TYR A 148 4.11 -11.87 -27.24
C TYR A 148 4.53 -11.74 -28.70
N HIS A 149 3.81 -12.47 -29.58
CA HIS A 149 3.93 -12.39 -31.02
C HIS A 149 2.65 -11.82 -31.59
N SER A 150 2.72 -10.71 -32.30
CA SER A 150 1.54 -10.05 -32.86
C SER A 150 1.80 -9.50 -34.27
N ILE A 151 0.72 -9.11 -34.96
CA ILE A 151 0.82 -8.44 -36.28
C ILE A 151 1.61 -7.12 -36.17
N GLY A 152 1.56 -6.46 -35.01
CA GLY A 152 2.34 -5.24 -34.74
C GLY A 152 3.82 -5.48 -34.43
N GLY A 153 4.25 -6.75 -34.41
CA GLY A 153 5.61 -7.20 -34.08
C GLY A 153 5.69 -7.85 -32.69
N ASP A 154 6.85 -8.38 -32.40
CA ASP A 154 7.15 -9.04 -31.13
C ASP A 154 7.41 -8.01 -30.03
N PHE A 155 7.05 -8.37 -28.78
CA PHE A 155 7.32 -7.56 -27.60
C PHE A 155 7.25 -8.41 -26.32
N SER A 156 7.91 -7.94 -25.26
CA SER A 156 8.08 -8.64 -23.99
C SER A 156 7.47 -7.86 -22.82
N ALA A 157 6.53 -8.45 -22.10
CA ALA A 157 6.05 -7.88 -20.85
C ALA A 157 7.13 -7.91 -19.76
N ALA A 158 7.98 -8.94 -19.73
CA ALA A 158 9.11 -9.05 -18.79
C ALA A 158 10.14 -7.92 -18.96
N LYS A 159 10.24 -7.34 -20.15
CA LYS A 159 11.10 -6.17 -20.43
C LYS A 159 10.37 -4.84 -20.29
N GLY A 160 9.07 -4.86 -19.90
CA GLY A 160 8.25 -3.66 -19.80
C GLY A 160 7.96 -3.01 -21.15
N GLU A 161 8.13 -3.73 -22.27
CA GLU A 161 7.86 -3.19 -23.59
C GLU A 161 6.38 -2.88 -23.80
N LEU A 162 6.10 -1.77 -24.47
CA LEU A 162 4.74 -1.36 -24.77
C LEU A 162 4.07 -2.39 -25.68
N ARG A 163 2.78 -2.66 -25.43
CA ARG A 163 2.02 -3.62 -26.22
C ARG A 163 1.94 -3.21 -27.68
N LYS A 164 2.02 -4.18 -28.54
CA LYS A 164 1.85 -4.06 -30.00
C LYS A 164 0.57 -4.79 -30.49
N LEU A 165 -0.40 -4.94 -29.59
CA LEU A 165 -1.72 -5.51 -29.87
C LEU A 165 -2.82 -4.74 -29.13
N ASN A 166 -4.04 -4.82 -29.61
CA ASN A 166 -5.20 -4.25 -28.92
C ASN A 166 -5.68 -5.20 -27.86
N VAL A 167 -6.08 -4.64 -26.72
CA VAL A 167 -6.56 -5.38 -25.55
C VAL A 167 -7.93 -4.86 -25.08
N THR A 168 -8.69 -5.71 -24.40
CA THR A 168 -10.00 -5.41 -23.84
C THR A 168 -10.00 -5.58 -22.34
N ALA A 169 -10.90 -4.88 -21.65
CA ALA A 169 -11.12 -5.03 -20.21
C ALA A 169 -11.91 -6.31 -19.93
N GLY A 170 -11.22 -7.45 -19.82
CA GLY A 170 -11.82 -8.75 -19.60
C GLY A 170 -12.60 -9.29 -20.83
N THR A 171 -13.29 -10.43 -20.65
CA THR A 171 -14.07 -11.08 -21.71
C THR A 171 -15.34 -10.26 -21.99
N GLY A 172 -15.46 -9.71 -23.21
CA GLY A 172 -16.61 -8.89 -23.62
C GLY A 172 -16.60 -7.45 -23.13
N GLY A 173 -15.54 -7.01 -22.46
CA GLY A 173 -15.38 -5.62 -22.02
C GLY A 173 -15.04 -4.64 -23.15
N LYS A 174 -15.10 -3.33 -22.84
CA LYS A 174 -14.72 -2.28 -23.80
C LYS A 174 -13.21 -2.36 -24.11
N SER A 175 -12.88 -2.10 -25.37
CA SER A 175 -11.49 -2.03 -25.81
C SER A 175 -10.78 -0.82 -25.20
N TYR A 176 -9.55 -1.02 -24.78
CA TYR A 176 -8.63 0.09 -24.50
C TYR A 176 -8.23 0.78 -25.81
N MET A 177 -7.52 1.92 -25.71
CA MET A 177 -7.08 2.62 -26.91
C MET A 177 -6.22 1.74 -27.82
N SER A 178 -6.20 2.06 -29.12
CA SER A 178 -5.32 1.35 -30.09
C SER A 178 -3.88 1.43 -29.62
N TYR A 179 -3.17 0.29 -29.71
CA TYR A 179 -1.75 0.21 -29.33
C TYR A 179 -0.88 1.24 -30.04
N GLN A 180 -1.20 1.59 -31.29
CA GLN A 180 -0.48 2.60 -32.07
C GLN A 180 -0.51 4.01 -31.45
N LYS A 181 -1.54 4.32 -30.65
CA LYS A 181 -1.70 5.59 -29.94
C LYS A 181 -1.00 5.60 -28.56
N VAL A 182 -0.66 4.43 -28.03
CA VAL A 182 -0.09 4.29 -26.69
C VAL A 182 1.19 5.08 -26.49
N PRO A 183 2.20 5.03 -27.37
CA PRO A 183 3.46 5.75 -27.15
C PRO A 183 3.26 7.26 -27.02
N ALA A 184 2.51 7.86 -27.91
CA ALA A 184 2.22 9.31 -27.88
C ALA A 184 1.41 9.72 -26.64
N ARG A 185 0.40 8.90 -26.27
CA ARG A 185 -0.43 9.18 -25.09
C ARG A 185 0.35 9.02 -23.78
N LEU A 186 1.24 8.03 -23.71
CA LEU A 186 2.09 7.82 -22.54
C LEU A 186 3.11 8.96 -22.38
N ALA A 187 3.69 9.45 -23.47
CA ALA A 187 4.57 10.62 -23.42
C ALA A 187 3.83 11.86 -22.93
N ALA A 188 2.65 12.15 -23.48
CA ALA A 188 1.81 13.26 -23.03
C ALA A 188 1.38 13.13 -21.55
N PHE A 189 1.11 11.92 -21.08
CA PHE A 189 0.85 11.65 -19.66
C PHE A 189 2.07 12.00 -18.79
N CYS A 190 3.27 11.57 -19.18
CA CYS A 190 4.49 11.88 -18.43
C CYS A 190 4.75 13.40 -18.35
N GLU A 191 4.56 14.13 -19.45
CA GLU A 191 4.71 15.59 -19.49
C GLU A 191 3.73 16.27 -18.51
N GLU A 192 2.46 15.90 -18.59
CA GLU A 192 1.41 16.44 -17.73
C GLU A 192 1.64 16.08 -16.27
N LEU A 193 2.01 14.83 -15.96
CA LEU A 193 2.33 14.40 -14.59
C LEU A 193 3.47 15.24 -14.01
N ASN A 194 4.58 15.38 -14.73
CA ASN A 194 5.71 16.18 -14.25
C ASN A 194 5.35 17.66 -14.08
N ARG A 195 4.48 18.20 -14.94
CA ARG A 195 4.00 19.57 -14.82
C ARG A 195 3.16 19.73 -13.54
N ARG A 196 2.24 18.78 -13.25
CA ARG A 196 1.43 18.78 -12.02
C ARG A 196 2.29 18.60 -10.77
N ARG A 197 3.25 17.68 -10.78
CA ARG A 197 4.22 17.47 -9.69
C ARG A 197 5.01 18.72 -9.33
N LYS A 198 5.37 19.55 -10.32
CA LYS A 198 6.09 20.81 -10.09
C LYS A 198 5.18 21.93 -9.57
N ALA A 199 3.89 21.89 -9.88
CA ALA A 199 2.93 22.93 -9.55
C ALA A 199 2.21 22.71 -8.22
N ILE A 200 2.26 21.48 -7.67
CA ILE A 200 1.54 21.12 -6.45
C ILE A 200 2.17 21.78 -5.23
N ASP A 201 1.34 22.24 -4.30
CA ASP A 201 1.78 22.61 -2.96
C ASP A 201 1.92 21.31 -2.12
N PRO A 202 3.15 20.91 -1.71
CA PRO A 202 3.35 19.69 -0.94
C PRO A 202 2.69 19.73 0.45
N THR A 203 2.30 20.91 0.95
CA THR A 203 1.59 21.03 2.22
C THR A 203 0.08 20.80 2.10
N ASP A 204 -0.46 20.84 0.88
CA ASP A 204 -1.84 20.44 0.60
C ASP A 204 -1.92 18.93 0.40
N VAL A 205 -1.98 18.22 1.53
CA VAL A 205 -2.03 16.76 1.59
C VAL A 205 -3.16 16.17 0.71
N ALA A 206 -4.33 16.79 0.69
CA ALA A 206 -5.45 16.30 -0.13
C ALA A 206 -5.15 16.45 -1.63
N ALA A 207 -4.52 17.54 -2.05
CA ALA A 207 -4.12 17.71 -3.44
C ALA A 207 -3.05 16.68 -3.88
N VAL A 208 -2.19 16.25 -2.95
CA VAL A 208 -1.22 15.16 -3.20
C VAL A 208 -1.95 13.84 -3.48
N TYR A 209 -2.96 13.50 -2.68
CA TYR A 209 -3.77 12.30 -2.95
C TYR A 209 -4.52 12.41 -4.28
N ASP A 210 -5.13 13.55 -4.58
CA ASP A 210 -5.81 13.79 -5.86
C ASP A 210 -4.86 13.61 -7.05
N LEU A 211 -3.64 14.15 -6.97
CA LEU A 211 -2.61 13.95 -7.98
C LEU A 211 -2.25 12.47 -8.17
N SER A 212 -2.05 11.75 -7.07
CA SER A 212 -1.63 10.35 -7.10
C SER A 212 -2.74 9.43 -7.65
N PHE A 213 -4.00 9.67 -7.26
CA PHE A 213 -5.16 8.94 -7.77
C PHE A 213 -5.44 9.26 -9.24
N TRP A 214 -5.31 10.53 -9.64
CA TRP A 214 -5.36 10.92 -11.06
C TRP A 214 -4.28 10.19 -11.88
N ALA A 215 -3.05 10.17 -11.43
CA ALA A 215 -1.96 9.50 -12.14
C ALA A 215 -2.20 7.99 -12.27
N HIS A 216 -2.74 7.36 -11.22
CA HIS A 216 -3.18 5.97 -11.26
C HIS A 216 -4.24 5.74 -12.33
N PHE A 217 -5.33 6.53 -12.31
CA PHE A 217 -6.44 6.40 -13.25
C PHE A 217 -5.99 6.58 -14.70
N GLU A 218 -5.19 7.62 -14.97
CA GLU A 218 -4.67 7.89 -16.31
C GLU A 218 -3.81 6.74 -16.83
N LEU A 219 -2.86 6.26 -16.04
CA LEU A 219 -1.94 5.20 -16.46
C LEU A 219 -2.67 3.88 -16.71
N VAL A 220 -3.60 3.49 -15.80
CA VAL A 220 -4.37 2.24 -15.99
C VAL A 220 -5.36 2.36 -17.17
N THR A 221 -5.81 3.57 -17.52
CA THR A 221 -6.70 3.83 -18.67
C THR A 221 -5.93 3.82 -20.00
N ILE A 222 -4.71 4.36 -20.04
CA ILE A 222 -3.81 4.21 -21.21
C ILE A 222 -3.53 2.73 -21.48
N HIS A 223 -3.36 1.95 -20.41
CA HIS A 223 -3.10 0.51 -20.46
C HIS A 223 -1.91 0.18 -21.37
N PRO A 224 -0.69 0.68 -21.03
CA PRO A 224 0.44 0.64 -21.96
C PRO A 224 0.97 -0.76 -22.26
N TRP A 225 0.79 -1.71 -21.37
CA TRP A 225 1.38 -3.05 -21.43
C TRP A 225 0.32 -4.13 -21.69
N ALA A 226 0.77 -5.32 -22.07
CA ALA A 226 -0.12 -6.46 -22.21
C ALA A 226 -0.56 -7.02 -20.83
N ASP A 227 0.33 -6.91 -19.84
CA ASP A 227 0.07 -7.29 -18.45
C ASP A 227 0.81 -6.34 -17.48
N GLY A 228 0.49 -6.40 -16.17
CA GLY A 228 1.12 -5.60 -15.13
C GLY A 228 0.58 -4.16 -14.99
N ASN A 229 -0.40 -3.74 -15.79
CA ASN A 229 -0.92 -2.36 -15.76
C ASN A 229 -1.47 -1.97 -14.39
N GLY A 230 -2.26 -2.83 -13.75
CA GLY A 230 -2.82 -2.56 -12.41
C GLY A 230 -1.73 -2.39 -11.35
N ARG A 231 -0.78 -3.32 -11.28
CA ARG A 231 0.35 -3.29 -10.32
C ARG A 231 1.22 -2.05 -10.54
N THR A 232 1.57 -1.74 -11.79
CA THR A 232 2.40 -0.57 -12.12
C THR A 232 1.68 0.75 -11.81
N SER A 233 0.38 0.85 -12.06
CA SER A 233 -0.40 2.07 -11.77
C SER A 233 -0.56 2.28 -10.24
N ARG A 234 -0.83 1.23 -9.46
CA ARG A 234 -0.86 1.30 -8.00
C ARG A 234 0.51 1.64 -7.42
N LEU A 235 1.58 1.05 -7.98
CA LEU A 235 2.95 1.41 -7.60
C LEU A 235 3.23 2.88 -7.86
N LEU A 236 2.94 3.42 -9.05
CA LEU A 236 3.15 4.84 -9.37
C LEU A 236 2.38 5.74 -8.40
N MET A 237 1.12 5.41 -8.09
CA MET A 237 0.32 6.14 -7.09
C MET A 237 1.04 6.24 -5.74
N ASN A 238 1.50 5.12 -5.22
CA ASN A 238 2.20 5.09 -3.93
C ASN A 238 3.55 5.82 -3.98
N LEU A 239 4.28 5.74 -5.08
CA LEU A 239 5.53 6.47 -5.25
C LEU A 239 5.31 7.99 -5.20
N LEU A 240 4.25 8.50 -5.82
CA LEU A 240 3.89 9.91 -5.74
C LEU A 240 3.49 10.33 -4.31
N GLN A 241 2.81 9.45 -3.58
CA GLN A 241 2.47 9.69 -2.18
C GLN A 241 3.73 9.76 -1.30
N TRP A 242 4.70 8.85 -1.48
CA TRP A 242 5.99 8.93 -0.79
C TRP A 242 6.84 10.12 -1.19
N GLU A 243 6.76 10.58 -2.44
CA GLU A 243 7.51 11.78 -2.89
C GLU A 243 7.16 13.02 -2.06
N PHE A 244 5.91 13.11 -1.59
CA PHE A 244 5.39 14.22 -0.83
C PHE A 244 5.14 13.89 0.65
N ASP A 245 5.80 12.85 1.16
CA ASP A 245 5.75 12.43 2.57
C ASP A 245 4.33 12.20 3.11
N VAL A 246 3.40 11.74 2.26
CA VAL A 246 2.07 11.31 2.70
C VAL A 246 1.98 9.80 2.77
N LEU A 247 1.14 9.29 3.67
CA LEU A 247 1.00 7.85 3.90
C LEU A 247 0.43 7.16 2.66
N PRO A 248 1.11 6.13 2.11
CA PRO A 248 0.66 5.45 0.90
C PRO A 248 -0.69 4.75 1.05
N THR A 249 -1.48 4.76 -0.02
CA THR A 249 -2.80 4.13 -0.06
C THR A 249 -2.70 2.63 -0.34
N LYS A 250 -3.26 1.81 0.54
CA LYS A 250 -3.50 0.38 0.26
C LYS A 250 -4.75 0.22 -0.60
N VAL A 251 -4.70 -0.63 -1.61
CA VAL A 251 -5.88 -1.10 -2.34
C VAL A 251 -6.04 -2.57 -2.03
N VAL A 252 -6.97 -2.91 -1.17
CA VAL A 252 -7.13 -4.27 -0.65
C VAL A 252 -8.00 -5.14 -1.56
N LYS A 253 -7.84 -6.45 -1.47
CA LYS A 253 -8.59 -7.41 -2.30
C LYS A 253 -10.09 -7.33 -2.08
N GLU A 254 -10.51 -7.04 -0.88
CA GLU A 254 -11.91 -6.93 -0.47
C GLU A 254 -12.63 -5.80 -1.22
N ASP A 255 -11.93 -4.72 -1.53
CA ASP A 255 -12.44 -3.57 -2.28
C ASP A 255 -12.37 -3.75 -3.80
N LYS A 256 -11.79 -4.85 -4.29
CA LYS A 256 -11.54 -5.07 -5.73
C LYS A 256 -12.75 -4.80 -6.62
N ALA A 257 -13.93 -5.29 -6.23
CA ALA A 257 -15.13 -5.16 -7.05
C ALA A 257 -15.52 -3.69 -7.22
N GLU A 258 -15.56 -2.93 -6.15
CA GLU A 258 -15.91 -1.50 -6.14
C GLU A 258 -14.84 -0.66 -6.84
N TYR A 259 -13.56 -0.94 -6.56
CA TYR A 259 -12.42 -0.30 -7.24
C TYR A 259 -12.46 -0.50 -8.77
N ILE A 260 -12.73 -1.70 -9.26
CA ILE A 260 -12.84 -1.97 -10.71
C ILE A 260 -14.08 -1.28 -11.29
N GLN A 261 -15.21 -1.29 -10.57
CA GLN A 261 -16.43 -0.62 -11.02
C GLN A 261 -16.22 0.90 -11.12
N ALA A 262 -15.55 1.51 -10.13
CA ALA A 262 -15.23 2.94 -10.18
C ALA A 262 -14.35 3.30 -11.40
N LEU A 263 -13.38 2.45 -11.76
CA LEU A 263 -12.59 2.64 -12.98
C LEU A 263 -13.45 2.58 -14.26
N ILE A 264 -14.44 1.69 -14.30
CA ILE A 264 -15.36 1.55 -15.42
C ILE A 264 -16.27 2.77 -15.52
N ASP A 265 -16.94 3.13 -14.43
CA ASP A 265 -17.92 4.22 -14.37
C ASP A 265 -17.27 5.56 -14.71
N THR A 266 -16.07 5.81 -14.18
CA THR A 266 -15.28 6.99 -14.52
C THR A 266 -14.97 7.09 -16.01
N ARG A 267 -14.59 5.98 -16.65
CA ARG A 267 -14.35 5.96 -18.11
C ARG A 267 -15.60 6.10 -18.94
N GLU A 268 -16.73 5.64 -18.41
CA GLU A 268 -18.02 5.69 -19.13
C GLU A 268 -18.69 7.08 -19.05
N SER A 269 -18.60 7.71 -17.88
CA SER A 269 -19.17 9.04 -17.63
C SER A 269 -18.22 10.19 -17.96
N GLU A 270 -16.93 9.90 -18.15
CA GLU A 270 -15.84 10.91 -18.25
C GLU A 270 -15.76 11.82 -17.01
N ASP A 271 -16.24 11.31 -15.85
CA ASP A 271 -16.19 12.01 -14.57
C ASP A 271 -15.15 11.38 -13.64
N LEU A 272 -13.99 12.03 -13.51
CA LEU A 272 -12.89 11.57 -12.67
C LEU A 272 -13.25 11.53 -11.18
N ASN A 273 -14.20 12.35 -10.73
CA ASN A 273 -14.59 12.41 -9.32
C ASN A 273 -15.07 11.06 -8.78
N ILE A 274 -15.70 10.23 -9.61
CA ILE A 274 -16.17 8.89 -9.22
C ILE A 274 -14.99 8.05 -8.70
N PHE A 275 -13.89 8.01 -9.44
CA PHE A 275 -12.71 7.25 -9.04
C PHE A 275 -11.99 7.89 -7.83
N LEU A 276 -11.84 9.20 -7.81
CA LEU A 276 -11.18 9.91 -6.71
C LEU A 276 -11.94 9.75 -5.40
N ASP A 277 -13.26 9.88 -5.42
CA ASP A 277 -14.09 9.66 -4.24
C ASP A 277 -14.03 8.19 -3.75
N CYS A 278 -14.05 7.23 -4.67
CA CYS A 278 -13.89 5.82 -4.32
C CYS A 278 -12.55 5.57 -3.62
N MET A 279 -11.45 6.02 -4.21
CA MET A 279 -10.11 5.84 -3.64
C MET A 279 -9.95 6.54 -2.29
N THR A 280 -10.46 7.76 -2.15
CA THR A 280 -10.41 8.51 -0.89
C THR A 280 -11.21 7.82 0.20
N ARG A 281 -12.41 7.33 -0.12
CA ARG A 281 -13.28 6.61 0.83
C ARG A 281 -12.62 5.32 1.30
N HIS A 282 -12.05 4.51 0.40
CA HIS A 282 -11.30 3.30 0.77
C HIS A 282 -10.08 3.62 1.64
N HIS A 283 -9.30 4.64 1.26
CA HIS A 283 -8.16 5.05 2.08
C HIS A 283 -8.56 5.48 3.48
N CYS A 284 -9.65 6.28 3.61
CA CYS A 284 -10.21 6.66 4.91
C CYS A 284 -10.69 5.45 5.73
N GLN A 285 -11.27 4.44 5.10
CA GLN A 285 -11.71 3.22 5.79
C GLN A 285 -10.51 2.42 6.33
N HIS A 286 -9.45 2.28 5.53
CA HIS A 286 -8.24 1.59 5.97
C HIS A 286 -7.52 2.34 7.09
N LEU A 287 -7.40 3.66 6.98
CA LEU A 287 -6.85 4.50 8.06
C LEU A 287 -7.63 4.33 9.36
N GLN A 288 -8.96 4.33 9.29
CA GLN A 288 -9.82 4.11 10.46
C GLN A 288 -9.56 2.72 11.07
N THR A 289 -9.47 1.69 10.23
CA THR A 289 -9.18 0.33 10.67
C THR A 289 -7.81 0.23 11.35
N ASP A 290 -6.77 0.81 10.74
CA ASP A 290 -5.42 0.84 11.31
C ASP A 290 -5.40 1.56 12.68
N ILE A 291 -6.12 2.68 12.81
CA ILE A 291 -6.28 3.43 14.06
C ILE A 291 -7.02 2.60 15.12
N ASP A 292 -8.14 1.98 14.76
CA ASP A 292 -8.96 1.19 15.68
C ASP A 292 -8.20 -0.04 16.20
N GLN A 293 -7.48 -0.74 15.33
CA GLN A 293 -6.63 -1.87 15.69
C GLN A 293 -5.50 -1.45 16.64
N PHE A 294 -4.84 -0.33 16.35
CA PHE A 294 -3.81 0.21 17.21
C PHE A 294 -4.33 0.59 18.59
N MET A 295 -5.46 1.28 18.66
CA MET A 295 -6.10 1.65 19.94
C MET A 295 -6.53 0.42 20.73
N GLN A 296 -7.03 -0.61 20.05
CA GLN A 296 -7.43 -1.86 20.69
C GLN A 296 -6.21 -2.63 21.25
N SER A 297 -5.13 -2.68 20.50
CA SER A 297 -3.85 -3.26 20.96
C SER A 297 -3.34 -2.55 22.20
N MET A 298 -3.27 -1.21 22.17
CA MET A 298 -2.86 -0.40 23.32
C MET A 298 -3.75 -0.62 24.55
N ALA A 299 -5.08 -0.72 24.36
CA ALA A 299 -6.00 -0.99 25.46
C ALA A 299 -5.77 -2.39 26.07
N SER A 300 -5.51 -3.40 25.23
CA SER A 300 -5.18 -4.76 25.69
C SER A 300 -3.89 -4.77 26.50
N GLU A 301 -2.82 -4.13 26.02
CA GLU A 301 -1.55 -4.01 26.75
C GLU A 301 -1.71 -3.31 28.09
N MET A 302 -2.55 -2.27 28.16
CA MET A 302 -2.84 -1.58 29.42
C MET A 302 -3.57 -2.49 30.42
N VAL A 303 -4.52 -3.32 29.96
CA VAL A 303 -5.24 -4.30 30.81
C VAL A 303 -4.27 -5.35 31.32
N ASP A 304 -3.44 -5.92 30.46
CA ASP A 304 -2.43 -6.93 30.84
C ASP A 304 -1.43 -6.36 31.86
N LYS A 305 -0.97 -5.13 31.65
CA LYS A 305 -0.09 -4.41 32.58
C LYS A 305 -0.75 -4.23 33.94
N GLN A 306 -2.02 -3.84 33.97
CA GLN A 306 -2.79 -3.63 35.20
C GLN A 306 -3.03 -4.94 35.94
N ASP A 307 -3.35 -6.01 35.23
CA ASP A 307 -3.57 -7.35 35.78
C ASP A 307 -2.27 -7.92 36.37
N LEU A 308 -1.16 -7.80 35.65
CA LEU A 308 0.15 -8.22 36.13
C LEU A 308 0.58 -7.43 37.39
N LYS A 309 0.35 -6.12 37.41
CA LYS A 309 0.58 -5.26 38.57
C LYS A 309 -0.25 -5.72 39.77
N GLN A 310 -1.54 -5.99 39.57
CA GLN A 310 -2.42 -6.45 40.66
C GLN A 310 -2.00 -7.83 41.17
N LYS A 311 -1.67 -8.77 40.29
CA LYS A 311 -1.13 -10.10 40.67
C LYS A 311 0.13 -10.00 41.52
N MET A 312 1.05 -9.07 41.19
CA MET A 312 2.26 -8.83 41.99
C MET A 312 1.94 -8.28 43.37
N VAL A 313 1.03 -7.32 43.46
CA VAL A 313 0.59 -6.74 44.76
C VAL A 313 -0.03 -7.82 45.64
N ASP A 314 -0.95 -8.61 45.09
CA ASP A 314 -1.70 -9.60 45.86
C ASP A 314 -0.82 -10.80 46.29
N LYS A 315 0.00 -11.31 45.36
CA LYS A 315 0.82 -12.50 45.63
C LYS A 315 2.01 -12.21 46.53
N TRP A 316 2.65 -11.03 46.38
CA TRP A 316 3.92 -10.72 47.04
C TRP A 316 3.79 -9.61 48.08
N SER A 317 2.58 -9.10 48.32
CA SER A 317 2.28 -8.04 49.31
C SER A 317 3.19 -6.81 49.20
N ILE A 318 3.56 -6.43 47.93
CA ILE A 318 4.38 -5.27 47.65
C ILE A 318 3.53 -4.02 47.41
N LYS A 319 4.16 -2.84 47.60
CA LYS A 319 3.47 -1.57 47.33
C LYS A 319 3.12 -1.42 45.85
N PRO A 320 1.93 -0.91 45.46
CA PRO A 320 1.51 -0.71 44.09
C PRO A 320 2.51 0.08 43.22
N SER A 321 3.20 1.08 43.82
CA SER A 321 4.25 1.87 43.13
C SER A 321 5.54 1.08 42.86
N LEU A 322 5.80 0.02 43.63
CA LEU A 322 6.92 -0.88 43.38
C LEU A 322 6.55 -1.91 42.31
N ALA A 323 5.34 -2.46 42.39
CA ALA A 323 4.80 -3.37 41.37
C ALA A 323 4.83 -2.72 39.98
N GLU A 324 4.42 -1.48 39.86
CA GLU A 324 4.44 -0.73 38.61
C GLU A 324 5.84 -0.66 37.97
N LYS A 325 6.87 -0.30 38.75
CA LYS A 325 8.25 -0.26 38.30
C LYS A 325 8.77 -1.64 37.89
N MET A 326 8.35 -2.68 38.56
CA MET A 326 8.71 -4.07 38.23
C MET A 326 8.04 -4.54 36.95
N VAL A 327 6.77 -4.21 36.76
CA VAL A 327 6.03 -4.49 35.51
C VAL A 327 6.66 -3.76 34.35
N ASP A 328 7.06 -2.50 34.48
CA ASP A 328 7.76 -1.75 33.44
C ASP A 328 9.08 -2.42 33.03
N ILE A 329 9.84 -2.98 33.99
CA ILE A 329 11.05 -3.75 33.69
C ILE A 329 10.73 -5.04 32.94
N LEU A 330 9.67 -5.77 33.30
CA LEU A 330 9.27 -7.00 32.60
C LEU A 330 8.82 -6.72 31.17
N ILE A 331 8.03 -5.66 30.95
CA ILE A 331 7.60 -5.24 29.62
C ILE A 331 8.82 -4.89 28.76
N PHE A 332 9.77 -4.12 29.32
CA PHE A 332 11.00 -3.76 28.61
C PHE A 332 11.87 -4.98 28.24
N LEU A 333 11.76 -6.07 29.02
CA LEU A 333 12.47 -7.33 28.79
C LEU A 333 11.82 -8.23 27.74
N ASN A 334 10.51 -8.08 27.52
CA ASN A 334 9.74 -8.99 26.69
C ASN A 334 10.29 -9.15 25.26
N ASP A 335 10.87 -8.08 24.72
CA ASP A 335 11.45 -8.03 23.37
C ASP A 335 12.97 -8.22 23.34
N LYS A 336 13.57 -8.74 24.43
CA LYS A 336 15.03 -8.89 24.57
C LYS A 336 15.38 -10.30 25.02
N ASP A 337 16.38 -10.88 24.37
CA ASP A 337 16.89 -12.21 24.76
C ASP A 337 17.47 -12.20 26.17
N GLU A 338 18.27 -11.19 26.52
CA GLU A 338 18.84 -11.01 27.86
C GLU A 338 19.15 -9.54 28.16
N ILE A 339 19.18 -9.17 29.44
CA ILE A 339 19.60 -7.83 29.89
C ILE A 339 20.63 -7.90 31.03
N THR A 340 21.38 -6.80 31.17
CA THR A 340 22.27 -6.55 32.32
C THR A 340 21.69 -5.46 33.24
N THR A 341 22.27 -5.35 34.44
CA THR A 341 21.91 -4.24 35.35
C THR A 341 22.15 -2.87 34.73
N ASP A 342 23.21 -2.72 33.92
CA ASP A 342 23.58 -1.44 33.31
C ASP A 342 22.56 -0.99 32.23
N VAL A 343 21.97 -1.94 31.53
CA VAL A 343 20.86 -1.66 30.58
C VAL A 343 19.67 -1.06 31.32
N ILE A 344 19.27 -1.64 32.45
CA ILE A 344 18.18 -1.12 33.29
C ILE A 344 18.51 0.26 33.88
N VAL A 345 19.75 0.46 34.33
CA VAL A 345 20.22 1.77 34.80
C VAL A 345 20.12 2.82 33.72
N SER A 346 20.57 2.51 32.51
CA SER A 346 20.59 3.46 31.39
C SER A 346 19.17 3.77 30.87
N HIS A 347 18.29 2.77 30.81
CA HIS A 347 16.95 2.94 30.26
C HIS A 347 16.00 3.67 31.23
N PHE A 348 15.99 3.26 32.51
CA PHE A 348 15.02 3.79 33.49
C PHE A 348 15.61 4.92 34.38
N GLY A 349 16.87 5.25 34.27
CA GLY A 349 17.53 6.25 35.11
C GLY A 349 17.65 5.84 36.57
N TYR A 350 17.60 4.55 36.89
CA TYR A 350 17.75 4.06 38.25
C TYR A 350 19.22 4.07 38.71
N THR A 351 19.43 4.16 40.03
CA THR A 351 20.76 3.88 40.58
C THR A 351 21.09 2.39 40.41
N PRO A 352 22.39 2.02 40.27
CA PRO A 352 22.81 0.61 40.18
C PRO A 352 22.28 -0.27 41.32
N THR A 353 22.23 0.28 42.53
CA THR A 353 21.67 -0.42 43.70
C THR A 353 20.19 -0.69 43.58
N THR A 354 19.43 0.27 43.06
CA THR A 354 18.00 0.15 42.85
C THR A 354 17.70 -0.86 41.74
N ALA A 355 18.38 -0.78 40.59
CA ALA A 355 18.23 -1.72 39.49
C ALA A 355 18.55 -3.17 39.92
N LYS A 356 19.67 -3.39 40.63
CA LYS A 356 20.01 -4.72 41.18
C LYS A 356 18.97 -5.25 42.15
N ARG A 357 18.38 -4.39 42.98
CA ARG A 357 17.33 -4.79 43.92
C ARG A 357 16.06 -5.25 43.15
N TYR A 358 15.65 -4.51 42.15
CA TYR A 358 14.44 -4.88 41.35
C TYR A 358 14.65 -6.17 40.58
N LEU A 359 15.78 -6.32 39.90
CA LEU A 359 16.12 -7.54 39.17
C LEU A 359 16.21 -8.76 40.09
N ARG A 360 16.80 -8.62 41.27
CA ARG A 360 16.85 -9.69 42.28
C ARG A 360 15.44 -10.06 42.76
N GLN A 361 14.60 -9.08 43.11
CA GLN A 361 13.23 -9.34 43.53
C GLN A 361 12.40 -10.02 42.44
N LEU A 362 12.52 -9.58 41.18
CA LEU A 362 11.87 -10.22 40.03
C LEU A 362 12.34 -11.68 39.85
N THR A 363 13.61 -11.96 40.14
CA THR A 363 14.13 -13.35 40.12
C THR A 363 13.56 -14.15 41.28
N GLU A 364 13.50 -13.60 42.49
CA GLU A 364 12.91 -14.23 43.70
C GLU A 364 11.40 -14.48 43.50
N PHE A 365 10.71 -13.59 42.79
CA PHE A 365 9.29 -13.73 42.43
C PHE A 365 9.06 -14.72 41.29
N GLY A 366 10.12 -15.20 40.66
CA GLY A 366 10.04 -16.22 39.61
C GLY A 366 9.65 -15.69 38.23
N TYR A 367 9.76 -14.40 37.99
CA TYR A 367 9.56 -13.79 36.67
C TYR A 367 10.84 -13.79 35.82
N LEU A 368 12.00 -13.74 36.44
CA LEU A 368 13.30 -13.74 35.77
C LEU A 368 14.16 -14.95 36.17
N GLU A 369 15.07 -15.34 35.29
CA GLU A 369 16.17 -16.21 35.55
C GLU A 369 17.48 -15.42 35.48
N ALA A 370 18.37 -15.62 36.47
CA ALA A 370 19.65 -14.95 36.52
C ALA A 370 20.76 -15.92 36.06
N HIS A 371 21.60 -15.45 35.14
CA HIS A 371 22.72 -16.21 34.59
C HIS A 371 24.05 -15.53 34.89
N GLY A 372 25.13 -16.32 34.99
CA GLY A 372 26.47 -15.83 35.22
C GLY A 372 26.78 -15.46 36.69
N GLY A 373 28.00 -14.97 36.93
CA GLY A 373 28.49 -14.57 38.24
C GLY A 373 28.27 -13.09 38.56
N ASN A 374 28.64 -12.65 39.76
CA ASN A 374 28.39 -11.28 40.25
C ASN A 374 28.91 -10.15 39.35
N LYS A 375 29.95 -10.39 38.53
CA LYS A 375 30.53 -9.36 37.64
C LYS A 375 29.87 -9.32 36.26
N ASN A 376 29.34 -10.46 35.78
CA ASN A 376 28.74 -10.62 34.42
C ASN A 376 27.36 -11.23 34.53
N ARG A 377 26.54 -10.73 35.46
CA ARG A 377 25.18 -11.25 35.65
C ARG A 377 24.24 -10.70 34.60
N THR A 378 23.57 -11.60 33.88
CA THR A 378 22.48 -11.31 32.96
C THR A 378 21.18 -11.89 33.47
N TYR A 379 20.08 -11.41 32.92
CA TYR A 379 18.71 -11.82 33.29
C TYR A 379 17.90 -12.05 32.04
N THR A 380 17.15 -13.15 32.03
CA THR A 380 16.20 -13.51 30.96
C THR A 380 14.79 -13.66 31.55
N MET A 381 13.77 -13.53 30.72
CA MET A 381 12.42 -13.89 31.11
C MET A 381 12.35 -15.38 31.43
N LYS A 382 11.71 -15.74 32.54
CA LYS A 382 11.46 -17.13 32.85
C LYS A 382 10.32 -17.65 31.99
N ALA A 383 10.55 -18.74 31.25
CA ALA A 383 9.48 -19.38 30.48
C ALA A 383 8.30 -19.73 31.41
N ALA A 384 7.09 -19.37 31.00
CA ALA A 384 5.88 -19.76 31.74
C ALA A 384 5.83 -21.28 31.83
N SER A 385 5.90 -21.83 33.07
CA SER A 385 5.62 -23.25 33.29
C SER A 385 4.19 -23.52 32.82
N GLN A 386 4.03 -24.38 31.80
CA GLN A 386 2.75 -24.82 31.28
C GLN A 386 1.89 -25.47 32.37
#